data_f002cc394172946311540dc91ceaa557
#
_entry.id   f002cc394172946311540dc91ceaa557
#
_cell.length_a   1.000
_cell.length_b   1.000
_cell.length_c   1.000
_cell.angle_alpha   90.00
_cell.angle_beta   90.00
_cell.angle_gamma   90.00
#
_symmetry.space_group_name_H-M   'P 1'
#
loop_
_entity.id
_entity.type
_entity.pdbx_description
1 polymer ?
#
loop_
_entity_poly.entity_id
_entity_poly.type
_entity_poly.pdbx_seq_one_letter_code
_entity_poly.pdbx_strand_id
1 'polypeptide(L)'
;MKKSDLIIVRGAGDLATGTIHRLKKSGFPLLILETDHPAAIRRQVALSEAVYSGSTCVENVEAVRIESVEQMRQVWEKGKVPVLVDPKGESIRLLKPKVVVDAILAKKNLGTTKDMAPLTIGLGPGFCAGEDVDVVIETKRGHNLGRIIRQGSAYPNTGIPGIIGGYGRSEERRVGKECLRLCR
;
A
#
# COMPACT_ATOMS: atom_id res chain seq x y z
N MET A 1 13.79 -13.76 4.85
CA MET A 1 12.44 -14.04 4.37
C MET A 1 12.54 -14.91 3.13
N LYS A 2 11.79 -16.01 3.05
CA LYS A 2 11.79 -16.91 1.89
C LYS A 2 10.75 -16.41 0.88
N LYS A 3 10.96 -16.67 -0.43
CA LYS A 3 9.99 -16.31 -1.48
C LYS A 3 8.62 -17.02 -1.33
N SER A 4 8.54 -18.04 -0.49
CA SER A 4 7.29 -18.75 -0.16
C SER A 4 6.48 -18.08 0.96
N ASP A 5 7.01 -17.05 1.62
CA ASP A 5 6.36 -16.42 2.76
C ASP A 5 5.23 -15.51 2.28
N LEU A 6 4.01 -15.81 2.72
CA LEU A 6 2.83 -15.02 2.39
C LEU A 6 2.94 -13.61 2.98
N ILE A 7 2.66 -12.61 2.13
CA ILE A 7 2.49 -11.22 2.53
C ILE A 7 1.05 -10.81 2.28
N ILE A 8 0.40 -10.26 3.30
CA ILE A 8 -0.92 -9.66 3.16
C ILE A 8 -0.77 -8.14 3.11
N VAL A 9 -1.39 -7.52 2.12
CA VAL A 9 -1.46 -6.07 1.98
C VAL A 9 -2.89 -5.62 2.22
N ARG A 10 -3.09 -4.78 3.23
CA ARG A 10 -4.38 -4.14 3.50
C ARG A 10 -4.49 -2.85 2.70
N GLY A 11 -5.50 -2.77 1.83
CA GLY A 11 -5.69 -1.68 0.88
C GLY A 11 -5.05 -1.94 -0.49
N ALA A 12 -5.71 -1.47 -1.53
CA ALA A 12 -5.30 -1.60 -2.93
C ALA A 12 -5.44 -0.29 -3.72
N GLY A 13 -5.45 0.86 -3.04
CA GLY A 13 -5.41 2.17 -3.68
C GLY A 13 -4.13 2.37 -4.50
N ASP A 14 -3.97 3.52 -5.13
CA ASP A 14 -2.83 3.80 -6.02
C ASP A 14 -1.46 3.67 -5.35
N LEU A 15 -1.28 4.16 -4.12
CA LEU A 15 -0.02 3.99 -3.37
C LEU A 15 0.21 2.55 -2.94
N ALA A 16 -0.85 1.86 -2.48
CA ALA A 16 -0.79 0.44 -2.17
C ALA A 16 -0.40 -0.39 -3.40
N THR A 17 -0.94 -0.05 -4.57
CA THR A 17 -0.64 -0.69 -5.85
C THR A 17 0.86 -0.64 -6.17
N GLY A 18 1.54 0.48 -5.94
CA GLY A 18 2.99 0.58 -6.11
C GLY A 18 3.76 -0.39 -5.20
N THR A 19 3.34 -0.54 -3.96
CA THR A 19 3.91 -1.49 -3.00
C THR A 19 3.65 -2.93 -3.44
N ILE A 20 2.41 -3.26 -3.82
CA ILE A 20 2.02 -4.59 -4.31
C ILE A 20 2.83 -4.97 -5.56
N HIS A 21 2.94 -4.04 -6.51
CA HIS A 21 3.74 -4.24 -7.73
C HIS A 21 5.19 -4.60 -7.39
N ARG A 22 5.82 -3.87 -6.47
CA ARG A 22 7.20 -4.15 -6.06
C ARG A 22 7.36 -5.51 -5.39
N LEU A 23 6.48 -5.84 -4.46
CA LEU A 23 6.48 -7.13 -3.77
C LEU A 23 6.23 -8.29 -4.73
N LYS A 24 5.29 -8.15 -5.66
CA LYS A 24 5.00 -9.15 -6.70
C LYS A 24 6.22 -9.39 -7.59
N LYS A 25 6.87 -8.34 -8.07
CA LYS A 25 8.12 -8.44 -8.86
C LYS A 25 9.28 -9.05 -8.07
N SER A 26 9.27 -8.93 -6.76
CA SER A 26 10.24 -9.60 -5.89
C SER A 26 9.94 -11.10 -5.68
N GLY A 27 8.83 -11.61 -6.21
CA GLY A 27 8.46 -13.02 -6.22
C GLY A 27 7.75 -13.52 -4.97
N PHE A 28 7.18 -12.63 -4.16
CA PHE A 28 6.39 -13.03 -2.98
C PHE A 28 4.96 -13.38 -3.36
N PRO A 29 4.36 -14.42 -2.73
CA PRO A 29 2.92 -14.64 -2.80
C PRO A 29 2.21 -13.54 -2.00
N LEU A 30 1.24 -12.91 -2.64
CA LEU A 30 0.49 -11.79 -2.08
C LEU A 30 -0.98 -12.12 -1.96
N LEU A 31 -1.62 -11.61 -0.91
CA LEU A 31 -3.06 -11.45 -0.81
C LEU A 31 -3.35 -9.98 -0.53
N ILE A 32 -4.29 -9.40 -1.25
CA ILE A 32 -4.79 -8.05 -1.00
C ILE A 32 -6.10 -8.17 -0.25
N LEU A 33 -6.23 -7.38 0.82
CA LEU A 33 -7.49 -7.21 1.53
C LEU A 33 -8.02 -5.81 1.27
N GLU A 34 -9.27 -5.73 0.84
CA GLU A 34 -9.88 -4.45 0.51
C GLU A 34 -11.30 -4.37 1.09
N THR A 35 -11.87 -3.18 1.10
CA THR A 35 -13.28 -2.96 1.41
C THR A 35 -14.17 -3.34 0.22
N ASP A 36 -15.46 -3.51 0.45
CA ASP A 36 -16.48 -3.73 -0.58
C ASP A 36 -16.70 -2.49 -1.47
N HIS A 37 -16.39 -1.29 -0.95
CA HIS A 37 -16.55 -0.03 -1.67
C HIS A 37 -15.25 0.80 -1.61
N PRO A 38 -14.17 0.40 -2.33
CA PRO A 38 -12.93 1.16 -2.35
C PRO A 38 -13.11 2.54 -2.99
N ALA A 39 -12.57 3.56 -2.31
CA ALA A 39 -12.70 4.97 -2.71
C ALA A 39 -11.46 5.51 -3.42
N ALA A 40 -10.84 4.73 -4.30
CA ALA A 40 -9.66 5.18 -5.05
C ALA A 40 -10.06 6.25 -6.10
N ILE A 41 -9.48 7.45 -6.01
CA ILE A 41 -9.73 8.52 -6.99
C ILE A 41 -9.12 8.16 -8.35
N ARG A 42 -7.92 7.58 -8.36
CA ARG A 42 -7.20 7.18 -9.57
C ARG A 42 -7.42 5.70 -9.86
N ARG A 43 -8.66 5.34 -10.22
CA ARG A 43 -9.10 3.95 -10.40
C ARG A 43 -8.26 3.17 -11.42
N GLN A 44 -7.82 3.80 -12.51
CA GLN A 44 -7.02 3.15 -13.57
C GLN A 44 -5.63 2.69 -13.13
N VAL A 45 -5.10 3.23 -12.04
CA VAL A 45 -3.80 2.84 -11.48
C VAL A 45 -3.93 2.25 -10.08
N ALA A 46 -5.11 1.77 -9.73
CA ALA A 46 -5.43 1.17 -8.44
C ALA A 46 -5.94 -0.25 -8.61
N LEU A 47 -5.28 -1.22 -7.98
CA LEU A 47 -5.70 -2.62 -8.01
C LEU A 47 -7.02 -2.87 -7.26
N SER A 48 -7.47 -1.90 -6.45
CA SER A 48 -8.80 -1.92 -5.83
C SER A 48 -9.95 -1.95 -6.84
N GLU A 49 -9.72 -1.55 -8.09
CA GLU A 49 -10.72 -1.65 -9.16
C GLU A 49 -11.19 -3.08 -9.38
N ALA A 50 -10.35 -4.08 -9.08
CA ALA A 50 -10.73 -5.50 -9.16
C ALA A 50 -11.94 -5.85 -8.29
N VAL A 51 -12.22 -5.10 -7.22
CA VAL A 51 -13.40 -5.31 -6.36
C VAL A 51 -14.69 -5.08 -7.16
N TYR A 52 -14.71 -4.10 -8.06
CA TYR A 52 -15.86 -3.75 -8.88
C TYR A 52 -15.94 -4.57 -10.17
N SER A 53 -14.81 -4.71 -10.87
CA SER A 53 -14.75 -5.31 -12.21
C SER A 53 -14.44 -6.82 -12.20
N GLY A 54 -14.19 -7.41 -11.02
CA GLY A 54 -13.74 -8.80 -10.88
C GLY A 54 -12.24 -8.97 -11.14
N SER A 55 -11.64 -8.18 -12.03
CA SER A 55 -10.19 -8.15 -12.26
C SER A 55 -9.75 -6.79 -12.79
N THR A 56 -8.49 -6.46 -12.56
CA THR A 56 -7.85 -5.26 -13.12
C THR A 56 -6.35 -5.50 -13.29
N CYS A 57 -5.74 -4.78 -14.22
CA CYS A 57 -4.29 -4.88 -14.49
C CYS A 57 -3.66 -3.49 -14.43
N VAL A 58 -2.59 -3.37 -13.64
CA VAL A 58 -1.76 -2.15 -13.54
C VAL A 58 -0.30 -2.54 -13.73
N GLU A 59 0.39 -1.92 -14.69
CA GLU A 59 1.83 -2.15 -14.94
C GLU A 59 2.22 -3.64 -15.00
N ASN A 60 1.45 -4.46 -15.72
CA ASN A 60 1.66 -5.91 -15.87
C ASN A 60 1.45 -6.72 -14.56
N VAL A 61 0.83 -6.16 -13.54
CA VAL A 61 0.33 -6.89 -12.38
C VAL A 61 -1.19 -6.97 -12.48
N GLU A 62 -1.69 -8.17 -12.68
CA GLU A 62 -3.12 -8.42 -12.71
C GLU A 62 -3.62 -8.86 -11.32
N ALA A 63 -4.60 -8.14 -10.80
CA ALA A 63 -5.33 -8.48 -9.59
C ALA A 63 -6.68 -9.10 -9.94
N VAL A 64 -7.08 -10.13 -9.20
CA VAL A 64 -8.34 -10.85 -9.42
C VAL A 64 -9.10 -10.95 -8.11
N ARG A 65 -10.36 -10.52 -8.11
CA ARG A 65 -11.24 -10.69 -6.96
C ARG A 65 -11.53 -12.17 -6.73
N ILE A 66 -11.41 -12.56 -5.47
CA ILE A 66 -11.77 -13.89 -5.00
C ILE A 66 -12.85 -13.77 -3.92
N GLU A 67 -13.67 -14.80 -3.80
CA GLU A 67 -14.74 -14.84 -2.80
C GLU A 67 -14.31 -15.59 -1.53
N SER A 68 -13.23 -16.38 -1.62
CA SER A 68 -12.72 -17.14 -0.47
C SER A 68 -11.21 -17.39 -0.57
N VAL A 69 -10.56 -17.64 0.56
CA VAL A 69 -9.10 -17.84 0.64
C VAL A 69 -8.63 -19.11 -0.09
N GLU A 70 -9.48 -20.10 -0.28
CA GLU A 70 -9.18 -21.34 -0.98
C GLU A 70 -8.83 -21.09 -2.45
N GLN A 71 -9.39 -20.02 -3.04
CA GLN A 71 -9.15 -19.66 -4.44
C GLN A 71 -7.76 -19.02 -4.68
N MET A 72 -7.07 -18.61 -3.62
CA MET A 72 -5.77 -17.92 -3.72
C MET A 72 -4.77 -18.70 -4.55
N ARG A 73 -4.67 -20.03 -4.32
CA ARG A 73 -3.70 -20.89 -4.98
C ARG A 73 -3.86 -20.89 -6.51
N GLN A 74 -5.08 -21.01 -6.99
CA GLN A 74 -5.39 -20.98 -8.42
C GLN A 74 -5.03 -19.64 -9.08
N VAL A 75 -5.21 -18.52 -8.34
CA VAL A 75 -4.84 -17.18 -8.82
C VAL A 75 -3.32 -17.04 -8.89
N TRP A 76 -2.59 -17.51 -7.88
CA TRP A 76 -1.12 -17.51 -7.89
C TRP A 76 -0.51 -18.37 -8.98
N GLU A 77 -1.07 -19.56 -9.25
CA GLU A 77 -0.61 -20.45 -10.33
C GLU A 77 -0.73 -19.80 -11.72
N LYS A 78 -1.71 -18.90 -11.88
CA LYS A 78 -1.86 -18.05 -13.09
C LYS A 78 -0.95 -16.81 -13.08
N GLY A 79 -0.07 -16.66 -12.09
CA GLY A 79 0.81 -15.50 -11.97
C GLY A 79 0.13 -14.22 -11.49
N LYS A 80 -1.15 -14.26 -11.09
CA LYS A 80 -1.95 -13.10 -10.69
C LYS A 80 -1.93 -12.88 -9.18
N VAL A 81 -2.56 -11.79 -8.71
CA VAL A 81 -2.66 -11.42 -7.30
C VAL A 81 -4.12 -11.48 -6.85
N PRO A 82 -4.48 -12.30 -5.86
CA PRO A 82 -5.82 -12.35 -5.33
C PRO A 82 -6.19 -11.10 -4.52
N VAL A 83 -7.41 -10.62 -4.68
CA VAL A 83 -8.04 -9.56 -3.90
C VAL A 83 -9.26 -10.13 -3.20
N LEU A 84 -9.30 -10.07 -1.88
CA LEU A 84 -10.41 -10.51 -1.05
C LEU A 84 -11.07 -9.30 -0.39
N VAL A 85 -12.40 -9.27 -0.38
CA VAL A 85 -13.16 -8.28 0.39
C VAL A 85 -13.18 -8.73 1.84
N ASP A 86 -12.29 -8.13 2.64
CA ASP A 86 -12.14 -8.40 4.06
C ASP A 86 -11.63 -7.13 4.78
N PRO A 87 -12.48 -6.13 4.98
CA PRO A 87 -12.07 -4.84 5.59
C PRO A 87 -11.57 -4.98 7.02
N LYS A 88 -12.02 -5.99 7.75
CA LYS A 88 -11.61 -6.25 9.13
C LYS A 88 -10.30 -7.04 9.23
N GLY A 89 -9.87 -7.71 8.14
CA GLY A 89 -8.68 -8.54 8.14
C GLY A 89 -8.85 -9.86 8.90
N GLU A 90 -10.05 -10.42 8.93
CA GLU A 90 -10.34 -11.68 9.63
C GLU A 90 -9.53 -12.85 9.05
N SER A 91 -9.28 -12.83 7.74
CA SER A 91 -8.45 -13.81 7.04
C SER A 91 -6.99 -13.82 7.52
N ILE A 92 -6.48 -12.72 8.11
CA ILE A 92 -5.11 -12.66 8.63
C ILE A 92 -4.89 -13.71 9.72
N ARG A 93 -5.86 -13.86 10.64
CA ARG A 93 -5.79 -14.85 11.72
C ARG A 93 -5.80 -16.28 11.21
N LEU A 94 -6.55 -16.53 10.14
CA LEU A 94 -6.65 -17.84 9.50
C LEU A 94 -5.34 -18.19 8.76
N LEU A 95 -4.83 -17.25 7.97
CA LEU A 95 -3.70 -17.49 7.05
C LEU A 95 -2.33 -17.37 7.71
N LYS A 96 -2.23 -16.69 8.86
CA LYS A 96 -0.98 -16.47 9.61
C LYS A 96 0.18 -16.03 8.71
N PRO A 97 0.06 -14.89 8.01
CA PRO A 97 1.08 -14.44 7.08
C PRO A 97 2.40 -14.14 7.80
N LYS A 98 3.50 -14.09 7.06
CA LYS A 98 4.80 -13.64 7.60
C LYS A 98 4.90 -12.13 7.72
N VAL A 99 4.18 -11.41 6.87
CA VAL A 99 4.16 -9.94 6.88
C VAL A 99 2.75 -9.45 6.63
N VAL A 100 2.35 -8.43 7.38
CA VAL A 100 1.18 -7.60 7.08
C VAL A 100 1.67 -6.19 6.76
N VAL A 101 1.24 -5.67 5.62
CA VAL A 101 1.48 -4.28 5.22
C VAL A 101 0.15 -3.55 5.21
N ASP A 102 -0.03 -2.57 6.09
CA ASP A 102 -1.18 -1.68 6.01
C ASP A 102 -0.87 -0.50 5.09
N ALA A 103 -1.52 -0.50 3.95
CA ALA A 103 -1.41 0.50 2.90
C ALA A 103 -2.76 1.19 2.61
N ILE A 104 -3.69 1.17 3.59
CA ILE A 104 -5.02 1.81 3.46
C ILE A 104 -4.88 3.33 3.37
N LEU A 105 -3.88 3.91 4.06
CA LEU A 105 -3.60 5.36 4.08
C LEU A 105 -4.78 6.21 4.62
N ALA A 106 -5.50 5.67 5.59
CA ALA A 106 -6.67 6.31 6.21
C ALA A 106 -6.31 7.48 7.15
N LYS A 107 -5.02 7.81 7.32
CA LYS A 107 -4.50 8.84 8.26
C LYS A 107 -4.76 8.50 9.73
N LYS A 108 -5.31 7.36 10.02
CA LYS A 108 -5.54 6.75 11.33
C LYS A 108 -5.43 5.25 11.21
N ASN A 109 -5.05 4.58 12.28
CA ASN A 109 -5.05 3.12 12.33
C ASN A 109 -6.48 2.59 12.31
N LEU A 110 -6.79 1.69 11.37
CA LEU A 110 -8.07 1.01 11.22
C LEU A 110 -8.00 -0.44 11.76
N GLY A 111 -7.29 -0.63 12.88
CA GLY A 111 -7.23 -1.90 13.59
C GLY A 111 -6.08 -2.81 13.19
N THR A 112 -5.01 -2.28 12.58
CA THR A 112 -3.77 -3.05 12.39
C THR A 112 -2.95 -3.04 13.68
N THR A 113 -2.54 -4.22 14.12
CA THR A 113 -1.79 -4.42 15.35
C THR A 113 -0.57 -5.32 15.12
N LYS A 114 0.43 -5.22 15.98
CA LYS A 114 1.71 -5.95 15.88
C LYS A 114 1.55 -7.47 15.92
N ASP A 115 0.51 -7.97 16.55
CA ASP A 115 0.23 -9.40 16.70
C ASP A 115 -0.35 -10.06 15.44
N MET A 116 -0.70 -9.26 14.42
CA MET A 116 -1.23 -9.78 13.17
C MET A 116 -0.23 -10.61 12.36
N ALA A 117 1.08 -10.35 12.50
CA ALA A 117 2.14 -11.10 11.83
C ALA A 117 3.48 -10.93 12.54
N PRO A 118 4.49 -11.81 12.27
CA PRO A 118 5.86 -11.62 12.75
C PRO A 118 6.53 -10.31 12.33
N LEU A 119 6.02 -9.65 11.28
CA LEU A 119 6.41 -8.31 10.85
C LEU A 119 5.19 -7.55 10.36
N THR A 120 4.94 -6.41 10.98
CA THR A 120 3.85 -5.50 10.61
C THR A 120 4.41 -4.17 10.16
N ILE A 121 3.93 -3.66 9.02
CA ILE A 121 4.41 -2.42 8.40
C ILE A 121 3.21 -1.51 8.13
N GLY A 122 3.23 -0.31 8.68
CA GLY A 122 2.25 0.73 8.38
C GLY A 122 2.81 1.75 7.37
N LEU A 123 2.04 2.12 6.35
CA LEU A 123 2.41 3.17 5.42
C LEU A 123 1.78 4.51 5.82
N GLY A 124 2.62 5.50 6.07
CA GLY A 124 2.21 6.87 6.36
C GLY A 124 1.71 7.11 7.79
N PRO A 125 1.03 8.24 8.00
CA PRO A 125 0.56 8.65 9.32
C PRO A 125 -0.62 7.80 9.80
N GLY A 126 -0.76 7.73 11.11
CA GLY A 126 -1.82 6.99 11.79
C GLY A 126 -1.32 5.79 12.57
N PHE A 127 -0.03 5.46 12.42
CA PHE A 127 0.64 4.39 13.14
C PHE A 127 1.78 4.92 14.01
N CYS A 128 2.04 4.25 15.12
CA CYS A 128 3.23 4.40 15.94
C CYS A 128 4.07 3.12 15.85
N ALA A 129 5.27 3.22 15.29
CA ALA A 129 6.21 2.10 15.24
C ALA A 129 6.68 1.77 16.66
N GLY A 130 6.67 0.49 16.99
CA GLY A 130 6.95 -0.02 18.33
C GLY A 130 5.68 -0.27 19.17
N GLU A 131 4.58 0.43 18.89
CA GLU A 131 3.29 0.30 19.56
C GLU A 131 2.27 -0.43 18.69
N ASP A 132 1.82 0.20 17.60
CA ASP A 132 0.80 -0.33 16.70
C ASP A 132 1.36 -1.36 15.71
N VAL A 133 2.53 -1.06 15.16
CA VAL A 133 3.23 -1.85 14.13
C VAL A 133 4.73 -1.90 14.43
N ASP A 134 5.44 -2.85 13.81
CA ASP A 134 6.89 -2.94 13.99
C ASP A 134 7.64 -1.83 13.24
N VAL A 135 7.11 -1.42 12.08
CA VAL A 135 7.76 -0.44 11.20
C VAL A 135 6.73 0.47 10.58
N VAL A 136 7.05 1.76 10.51
CA VAL A 136 6.29 2.73 9.73
C VAL A 136 7.16 3.23 8.56
N ILE A 137 6.55 3.38 7.38
CA ILE A 137 7.22 3.98 6.22
C ILE A 137 6.67 5.38 6.00
N GLU A 138 7.56 6.38 5.95
CA GLU A 138 7.19 7.77 5.69
C GLU A 138 6.63 7.96 4.27
N THR A 139 5.46 8.57 4.18
CA THR A 139 4.78 8.82 2.89
C THR A 139 4.66 10.30 2.54
N LYS A 140 5.07 11.21 3.45
CA LYS A 140 5.06 12.64 3.17
C LYS A 140 6.09 12.99 2.11
N ARG A 141 5.68 13.73 1.08
CA ARG A 141 6.59 14.26 0.05
C ARG A 141 7.69 15.11 0.70
N GLY A 142 8.93 14.88 0.32
CA GLY A 142 10.10 15.58 0.84
C GLY A 142 11.29 14.65 1.01
N HIS A 143 12.34 15.12 1.67
CA HIS A 143 13.61 14.40 1.87
C HIS A 143 13.46 13.08 2.66
N ASN A 144 12.42 12.96 3.47
CA ASN A 144 12.17 11.78 4.30
C ASN A 144 11.22 10.77 3.66
N LEU A 145 10.75 11.00 2.44
CA LEU A 145 9.86 10.05 1.74
C LEU A 145 10.51 8.67 1.64
N GLY A 146 9.78 7.64 2.06
CA GLY A 146 10.28 6.27 2.07
C GLY A 146 11.19 5.92 3.25
N ARG A 147 11.44 6.86 4.19
CA ARG A 147 12.22 6.57 5.38
C ARG A 147 11.57 5.50 6.23
N ILE A 148 12.39 4.56 6.69
CA ILE A 148 11.98 3.50 7.61
C ILE A 148 12.04 4.03 9.04
N ILE A 149 10.90 4.05 9.72
CA ILE A 149 10.74 4.48 11.11
C ILE A 149 10.51 3.23 11.96
N ARG A 150 11.41 2.99 12.92
CA ARG A 150 11.33 1.85 13.84
C ARG A 150 10.82 2.23 15.23
N GLN A 151 10.72 3.53 15.51
CA GLN A 151 10.18 4.07 16.75
C GLN A 151 9.51 5.41 16.48
N GLY A 152 8.27 5.57 16.95
CA GLY A 152 7.47 6.77 16.73
C GLY A 152 6.67 6.73 15.42
N SER A 153 6.20 7.88 14.97
CA SER A 153 5.21 8.01 13.89
C SER A 153 5.76 8.75 12.67
N ALA A 154 5.14 8.52 11.51
CA ALA A 154 5.34 9.33 10.32
C ALA A 154 4.77 10.75 10.52
N TYR A 155 5.22 11.69 9.71
CA TYR A 155 4.73 13.07 9.76
C TYR A 155 3.22 13.13 9.47
N PRO A 156 2.48 14.01 10.17
CA PRO A 156 1.07 14.22 9.90
C PRO A 156 0.82 14.59 8.43
N ASN A 157 -0.24 14.04 7.86
CA ASN A 157 -0.67 14.44 6.52
C ASN A 157 -1.43 15.77 6.60
N THR A 158 -0.74 16.85 6.31
CA THR A 158 -1.32 18.20 6.27
C THR A 158 -1.94 18.53 4.90
N GLY A 159 -1.78 17.67 3.89
CA GLY A 159 -2.09 18.01 2.50
C GLY A 159 -1.15 19.05 1.89
N ILE A 160 -0.17 19.52 2.65
CA ILE A 160 0.83 20.49 2.22
C ILE A 160 2.16 19.74 2.06
N PRO A 161 2.77 19.74 0.86
CA PRO A 161 4.10 19.17 0.66
C PRO A 161 5.13 19.83 1.59
N GLY A 162 6.12 19.08 2.04
CA GLY A 162 7.26 19.63 2.75
C GLY A 162 8.11 20.53 1.84
N ILE A 163 8.99 21.31 2.43
CA ILE A 163 10.00 22.09 1.68
C ILE A 163 10.98 21.11 1.05
N ILE A 164 11.20 21.20 -0.26
CA ILE A 164 12.11 20.36 -1.03
C ILE A 164 13.13 21.30 -1.70
N GLY A 165 14.42 21.13 -1.42
CA GLY A 165 15.47 21.97 -1.98
C GLY A 165 15.33 23.45 -1.64
N GLY A 166 14.72 23.79 -0.49
CA GLY A 166 14.42 25.18 -0.08
C GLY A 166 13.14 25.77 -0.64
N TYR A 167 12.41 25.03 -1.51
CA TYR A 167 11.20 25.50 -2.17
C TYR A 167 9.92 24.98 -1.49
N GLY A 168 8.98 25.85 -1.20
CA GLY A 168 7.64 25.51 -0.72
C GLY A 168 6.65 25.32 -1.86
N ARG A 169 5.41 24.96 -1.51
CA ARG A 169 4.33 24.64 -2.48
C ARG A 169 4.08 25.73 -3.54
N SER A 170 4.21 27.01 -3.18
CA SER A 170 4.02 28.14 -4.08
C SER A 170 5.12 28.26 -5.13
N GLU A 171 6.30 27.77 -4.81
CA GLU A 171 7.51 27.85 -5.62
C GLU A 171 7.65 26.65 -6.57
N GLU A 172 7.17 25.46 -6.18
CA GLU A 172 7.08 24.29 -7.09
C GLU A 172 6.30 24.61 -8.38
N ARG A 173 5.28 25.47 -8.30
CA ARG A 173 4.53 25.92 -9.49
C ARG A 173 5.35 26.81 -10.42
N ARG A 174 6.32 27.54 -9.90
CA ARG A 174 7.22 28.40 -10.70
C ARG A 174 8.27 27.58 -11.41
N VAL A 175 8.89 26.62 -10.71
CA VAL A 175 9.88 25.69 -11.29
C VAL A 175 9.27 24.87 -12.43
N GLY A 176 8.04 24.35 -12.26
CA GLY A 176 7.34 23.62 -13.32
C GLY A 176 7.03 24.49 -14.58
N LYS A 177 6.78 25.80 -14.40
CA LYS A 177 6.58 26.72 -15.52
C LYS A 177 7.88 27.09 -16.23
N GLU A 178 9.00 27.13 -15.54
CA GLU A 178 10.31 27.41 -16.12
C GLU A 178 10.85 26.20 -16.91
N CYS A 179 10.63 24.98 -16.44
CA CYS A 179 10.95 23.78 -17.22
C CYS A 179 10.23 23.75 -18.59
N LEU A 180 8.96 24.20 -18.65
CA LEU A 180 8.21 24.29 -19.90
C LEU A 180 8.76 25.39 -20.86
N ARG A 181 9.51 26.37 -20.35
CA ARG A 181 10.18 27.40 -21.18
C ARG A 181 11.52 26.96 -21.72
N LEU A 182 12.23 26.06 -21.03
CA LEU A 182 13.55 25.56 -21.48
C LEU A 182 13.48 24.37 -22.43
N CYS A 183 12.30 23.73 -22.57
CA CYS A 183 12.05 22.60 -23.48
C CYS A 183 11.37 23.03 -24.80
N ARG A 184 11.49 24.30 -25.22
CA ARG A 184 11.10 24.79 -26.55
C ARG A 184 12.29 25.20 -27.38
#